data_d92eb9cb9399eb7e37ec810cb754554b
#
_entry.id   d92eb9cb9399eb7e37ec810cb754554b
#
_cell.length_a   1.000
_cell.length_b   1.000
_cell.length_c   1.000
_cell.angle_alpha   90.00
_cell.angle_beta   90.00
_cell.angle_gamma   90.00
#
_symmetry.space_group_name_H-M   'P 1'
#
loop_
_entity.id
_entity.type
_entity.pdbx_description
1 polymer ?
#
loop_
_entity_poly.entity_id
_entity_poly.type
_entity_poly.pdbx_seq_one_letter_code
_entity_poly.pdbx_strand_id
1 'polypeptide(L)'
;ETLDLSTITARKNVRIAENLLQGHITEAKTAISGLRFENYFEDKKASIEGHHFSKNHKILYKFRLKGLSLPSNVSIPFGQNRPLVTEKLFFKADGFIEIDGIRYNLNEESTAIIDDHRAYYPYVSHYDWLTFMGKDENGDFFAFNLTENQSTNPHDYNENLIWLPNRTSLLPPVTFFKTGKASRFHDGKEKFLSWHIVDRYGMVDLEYQITSTYANRANALVASIQYFVTFGRLNGFVLEEDGTKHEFKDALAVGEDKSLRL
;
A
#
# COMPACT_ATOMS: atom_id res chain seq x y z
N GLU A 1 9.57 -14.95 4.00
CA GLU A 1 10.67 -14.38 3.19
C GLU A 1 10.08 -13.30 2.26
N THR A 2 10.70 -12.16 2.25
CA THR A 2 10.41 -11.10 1.29
C THR A 2 11.29 -11.26 0.07
N LEU A 3 10.74 -10.94 -1.09
CA LEU A 3 11.51 -10.86 -2.31
C LEU A 3 12.60 -9.79 -2.12
N ASP A 4 13.85 -10.19 -2.07
CA ASP A 4 14.96 -9.24 -1.97
C ASP A 4 15.21 -8.61 -3.35
N LEU A 5 14.61 -7.46 -3.58
CA LEU A 5 14.77 -6.69 -4.81
C LEU A 5 16.18 -6.13 -4.98
N SER A 6 17.00 -6.11 -3.93
CA SER A 6 18.40 -5.66 -4.02
C SER A 6 19.26 -6.56 -4.91
N THR A 7 18.81 -7.81 -5.13
CA THR A 7 19.48 -8.75 -6.04
C THR A 7 19.13 -8.52 -7.51
N ILE A 8 18.19 -7.62 -7.83
CA ILE A 8 17.78 -7.28 -9.19
C ILE A 8 18.73 -6.21 -9.74
N THR A 9 19.63 -6.61 -10.60
CA THR A 9 20.50 -5.65 -11.31
C THR A 9 19.69 -4.87 -12.34
N ALA A 10 19.44 -3.61 -12.05
CA ALA A 10 18.46 -2.75 -12.71
C ALA A 10 18.63 -2.52 -14.23
N ARG A 11 19.77 -2.83 -14.83
CA ARG A 11 20.08 -2.37 -16.21
C ARG A 11 19.76 -3.35 -17.34
N LYS A 12 19.64 -4.65 -17.09
CA LYS A 12 19.39 -5.65 -18.14
C LYS A 12 18.12 -6.46 -17.94
N ASN A 13 17.64 -6.56 -16.70
CA ASN A 13 16.60 -7.51 -16.31
C ASN A 13 15.36 -6.82 -15.74
N VAL A 14 15.33 -5.48 -15.73
CA VAL A 14 14.21 -4.69 -15.23
C VAL A 14 13.70 -3.80 -16.36
N ARG A 15 12.43 -3.92 -16.67
CA ARG A 15 11.69 -3.03 -17.54
C ARG A 15 10.64 -2.32 -16.70
N ILE A 16 10.70 -1.00 -16.65
CA ILE A 16 9.71 -0.15 -15.98
C ILE A 16 8.99 0.63 -17.07
N ALA A 17 7.66 0.66 -17.01
CA ALA A 17 6.85 1.38 -17.97
C ALA A 17 7.08 2.90 -17.91
N GLU A 18 7.07 3.54 -19.06
CA GLU A 18 7.31 4.98 -19.18
C GLU A 18 6.06 5.81 -18.85
N ASN A 19 4.87 5.24 -19.02
CA ASN A 19 3.60 5.94 -18.87
C ASN A 19 2.71 5.23 -17.85
N LEU A 20 2.14 5.96 -16.89
CA LEU A 20 1.24 5.45 -15.86
C LEU A 20 -0.17 5.12 -16.39
N LEU A 21 -0.59 5.73 -17.49
CA LEU A 21 -1.98 5.72 -17.95
C LEU A 21 -2.28 4.70 -19.07
N GLN A 22 -1.30 4.32 -19.88
CA GLN A 22 -1.54 3.61 -21.15
C GLN A 22 -1.04 2.17 -21.17
N GLY A 23 -1.31 1.39 -20.15
CA GLY A 23 -0.91 -0.01 -20.13
C GLY A 23 0.58 -0.22 -19.95
N HIS A 24 0.94 -0.76 -18.82
CA HIS A 24 2.34 -0.92 -18.46
C HIS A 24 2.72 -2.36 -18.28
N ILE A 25 3.89 -2.68 -18.73
CA ILE A 25 4.55 -3.92 -18.35
C ILE A 25 5.79 -3.53 -17.56
N THR A 26 5.80 -3.90 -16.27
CA THR A 26 6.99 -3.88 -15.43
C THR A 26 7.47 -5.30 -15.25
N GLU A 27 8.71 -5.56 -15.59
CA GLU A 27 9.32 -6.88 -15.49
C GLU A 27 10.64 -6.80 -14.75
N ALA A 28 10.85 -7.76 -13.84
CA ALA A 28 12.13 -7.96 -13.19
C ALA A 28 12.42 -9.45 -13.15
N LYS A 29 13.62 -9.87 -13.54
CA LYS A 29 13.99 -11.28 -13.62
C LYS A 29 15.43 -11.52 -13.23
N THR A 30 15.62 -12.52 -12.38
CA THR A 30 16.93 -13.10 -12.02
C THR A 30 16.89 -14.62 -12.27
N ALA A 31 17.95 -15.33 -11.94
CA ALA A 31 17.97 -16.78 -12.03
C ALA A 31 16.97 -17.46 -11.08
N ILE A 32 16.63 -16.82 -9.97
CA ILE A 32 15.82 -17.40 -8.88
C ILE A 32 14.50 -16.65 -8.63
N SER A 33 14.35 -15.47 -9.20
CA SER A 33 13.16 -14.64 -8.97
C SER A 33 12.70 -14.01 -10.27
N GLY A 34 11.40 -13.86 -10.39
CA GLY A 34 10.78 -13.16 -11.50
C GLY A 34 9.49 -12.49 -11.06
N LEU A 35 9.26 -11.31 -11.60
CA LEU A 35 8.02 -10.56 -11.47
C LEU A 35 7.64 -10.04 -12.84
N ARG A 36 6.38 -10.19 -13.20
CA ARG A 36 5.73 -9.50 -14.31
C ARG A 36 4.46 -8.87 -13.81
N PHE A 37 4.37 -7.57 -13.97
CA PHE A 37 3.21 -6.78 -13.62
C PHE A 37 2.72 -6.07 -14.89
N GLU A 38 1.45 -6.26 -15.20
CA GLU A 38 0.76 -5.58 -16.28
C GLU A 38 -0.39 -4.77 -15.69
N ASN A 39 -0.46 -3.51 -16.06
CA ASN A 39 -1.46 -2.59 -15.57
C ASN A 39 -2.12 -1.86 -16.74
N TYR A 40 -3.44 -1.90 -16.78
CA TYR A 40 -4.30 -1.24 -17.75
C TYR A 40 -5.43 -0.54 -17.00
N PHE A 41 -5.12 0.57 -16.33
CA PHE A 41 -6.07 1.29 -15.49
C PHE A 41 -7.27 1.81 -16.26
N GLU A 42 -7.09 2.28 -17.50
CA GLU A 42 -8.20 2.71 -18.35
C GLU A 42 -9.21 1.57 -18.56
N ASP A 43 -8.74 0.35 -18.75
CA ASP A 43 -9.57 -0.85 -18.88
C ASP A 43 -10.00 -1.44 -17.53
N LYS A 44 -9.55 -0.86 -16.43
CA LYS A 44 -9.74 -1.39 -15.08
C LYS A 44 -9.28 -2.84 -14.95
N LYS A 45 -8.13 -3.16 -15.51
CA LYS A 45 -7.54 -4.51 -15.49
C LYS A 45 -6.08 -4.44 -15.12
N ALA A 46 -5.64 -5.45 -14.37
CA ALA A 46 -4.22 -5.67 -14.14
C ALA A 46 -3.93 -7.16 -13.96
N SER A 47 -2.69 -7.54 -14.11
CA SER A 47 -2.22 -8.88 -13.77
C SER A 47 -0.84 -8.81 -13.12
N ILE A 48 -0.62 -9.69 -12.17
CA ILE A 48 0.66 -9.85 -11.49
C ILE A 48 0.98 -11.33 -11.47
N GLU A 49 2.16 -11.68 -12.00
CA GLU A 49 2.65 -13.04 -11.89
C GLU A 49 4.13 -13.04 -11.55
N GLY A 50 4.56 -14.07 -10.84
CA GLY A 50 5.94 -14.17 -10.49
C GLY A 50 6.29 -15.43 -9.72
N HIS A 51 7.58 -15.51 -9.43
CA HIS A 51 8.16 -16.59 -8.66
C HIS A 51 9.36 -16.12 -7.85
N HIS A 52 9.58 -16.81 -6.75
CA HIS A 52 10.80 -16.69 -5.96
C HIS A 52 11.23 -18.06 -5.47
N PHE A 53 12.47 -18.43 -5.77
CA PHE A 53 13.06 -19.68 -5.34
C PHE A 53 14.27 -19.38 -4.46
N SER A 54 14.11 -19.59 -3.16
CA SER A 54 15.19 -19.50 -2.21
C SER A 54 15.67 -20.90 -1.78
N LYS A 55 16.67 -20.92 -0.92
CA LYS A 55 17.13 -22.18 -0.31
C LYS A 55 16.04 -22.84 0.53
N ASN A 56 15.17 -22.05 1.14
CA ASN A 56 14.19 -22.49 2.11
C ASN A 56 12.78 -22.57 1.55
N HIS A 57 12.44 -21.73 0.56
CA HIS A 57 11.08 -21.59 0.05
C HIS A 57 11.01 -21.48 -1.48
N LYS A 58 9.94 -22.03 -2.02
CA LYS A 58 9.52 -21.86 -3.40
C LYS A 58 8.17 -21.16 -3.40
N ILE A 59 8.13 -19.98 -3.99
CA ILE A 59 6.89 -19.17 -4.08
C ILE A 59 6.56 -18.97 -5.54
N LEU A 60 5.31 -19.25 -5.90
CA LEU A 60 4.72 -18.95 -7.21
C LEU A 60 3.43 -18.17 -6.97
N TYR A 61 3.16 -17.17 -7.79
CA TYR A 61 1.90 -16.46 -7.70
C TYR A 61 1.43 -15.98 -9.07
N LYS A 62 0.12 -15.91 -9.21
CA LYS A 62 -0.53 -15.36 -10.39
C LYS A 62 -1.87 -14.78 -10.00
N PHE A 63 -2.02 -13.48 -10.21
CA PHE A 63 -3.23 -12.73 -9.91
C PHE A 63 -3.74 -12.04 -11.17
N ARG A 64 -5.05 -12.10 -11.35
CA ARG A 64 -5.80 -11.31 -12.33
C ARG A 64 -6.68 -10.35 -11.54
N LEU A 65 -6.63 -9.09 -11.90
CA LEU A 65 -7.29 -8.02 -11.19
C LEU A 65 -8.32 -7.37 -12.11
N LYS A 66 -9.54 -7.18 -11.58
CA LYS A 66 -10.63 -6.48 -12.23
C LYS A 66 -11.07 -5.32 -11.35
N GLY A 67 -10.99 -4.09 -11.87
CA GLY A 67 -11.30 -2.88 -11.12
C GLY A 67 -12.73 -2.85 -10.61
N LEU A 68 -12.87 -2.53 -9.35
CA LEU A 68 -14.13 -2.33 -8.64
C LEU A 68 -14.51 -0.85 -8.60
N SER A 69 -13.53 0.02 -8.42
CA SER A 69 -13.74 1.48 -8.32
C SER A 69 -13.44 2.21 -9.64
N LEU A 70 -13.50 3.53 -9.60
CA LEU A 70 -12.85 4.40 -10.56
C LEU A 70 -11.37 4.55 -10.19
N PRO A 71 -10.46 4.76 -11.16
CA PRO A 71 -9.08 5.16 -10.88
C PRO A 71 -9.04 6.50 -10.14
N SER A 72 -8.15 6.60 -9.17
CA SER A 72 -7.89 7.83 -8.42
C SER A 72 -6.51 8.37 -8.78
N ASN A 73 -6.47 9.59 -9.30
CA ASN A 73 -5.23 10.28 -9.63
C ASN A 73 -5.01 11.41 -8.63
N VAL A 74 -3.87 11.41 -7.97
CA VAL A 74 -3.52 12.41 -6.96
C VAL A 74 -2.17 13.02 -7.30
N SER A 75 -2.06 14.34 -7.11
CA SER A 75 -0.79 15.05 -7.20
C SER A 75 -0.53 15.78 -5.89
N ILE A 76 0.60 15.46 -5.27
CA ILE A 76 1.00 15.99 -3.96
C ILE A 76 2.24 16.89 -4.13
N PRO A 77 2.19 18.16 -3.74
CA PRO A 77 3.35 19.04 -3.74
C PRO A 77 4.21 18.85 -2.49
N PHE A 78 5.43 18.35 -2.65
CA PHE A 78 6.42 18.26 -1.57
C PHE A 78 7.35 19.48 -1.51
N GLY A 79 7.07 20.51 -2.27
CA GLY A 79 7.86 21.74 -2.41
C GLY A 79 7.97 22.19 -3.86
N GLN A 80 8.75 23.24 -4.09
CA GLN A 80 8.95 23.75 -5.45
C GLN A 80 9.61 22.68 -6.34
N ASN A 81 8.98 22.38 -7.48
CA ASN A 81 9.41 21.36 -8.44
C ASN A 81 9.59 19.95 -7.85
N ARG A 82 8.83 19.61 -6.81
CA ARG A 82 8.85 18.29 -6.16
C ARG A 82 7.44 17.69 -6.08
N PRO A 83 6.85 17.30 -7.20
CA PRO A 83 5.57 16.60 -7.18
C PRO A 83 5.75 15.12 -6.83
N LEU A 84 4.75 14.58 -6.15
CA LEU A 84 4.40 13.17 -6.24
C LEU A 84 3.15 13.10 -7.11
N VAL A 85 3.12 12.18 -8.06
CA VAL A 85 1.93 11.79 -8.81
C VAL A 85 1.69 10.32 -8.56
N THR A 86 0.50 9.98 -8.12
CA THR A 86 0.10 8.60 -7.89
C THR A 86 -1.21 8.29 -8.58
N GLU A 87 -1.32 7.09 -9.10
CA GLU A 87 -2.53 6.51 -9.64
C GLU A 87 -2.87 5.24 -8.85
N LYS A 88 -4.09 5.18 -8.34
CA LYS A 88 -4.53 4.08 -7.47
C LYS A 88 -5.84 3.53 -7.95
N LEU A 89 -6.01 2.23 -7.80
CA LEU A 89 -7.26 1.56 -8.15
C LEU A 89 -7.51 0.37 -7.23
N PHE A 90 -8.76 0.22 -6.83
CA PHE A 90 -9.26 -0.90 -6.04
C PHE A 90 -9.80 -1.99 -6.95
N PHE A 91 -9.41 -3.25 -6.69
CA PHE A 91 -9.70 -4.39 -7.55
C PHE A 91 -10.32 -5.55 -6.79
N LYS A 92 -11.14 -6.31 -7.49
CA LYS A 92 -11.39 -7.73 -7.20
C LYS A 92 -10.21 -8.53 -7.72
N ALA A 93 -9.74 -9.50 -6.94
CA ALA A 93 -8.60 -10.33 -7.28
C ALA A 93 -9.02 -11.78 -7.48
N ASP A 94 -8.46 -12.43 -8.51
CA ASP A 94 -8.60 -13.86 -8.79
C ASP A 94 -7.21 -14.45 -9.07
N GLY A 95 -7.03 -15.71 -8.76
CA GLY A 95 -5.77 -16.41 -8.98
C GLY A 95 -5.32 -17.22 -7.78
N PHE A 96 -4.01 -17.30 -7.59
CA PHE A 96 -3.43 -18.10 -6.52
C PHE A 96 -2.06 -17.61 -6.08
N ILE A 97 -1.68 -18.02 -4.88
CA ILE A 97 -0.31 -18.08 -4.41
C ILE A 97 0.01 -19.54 -4.01
N GLU A 98 1.18 -20.03 -4.41
CA GLU A 98 1.67 -21.36 -4.04
C GLU A 98 2.98 -21.19 -3.26
N ILE A 99 3.04 -21.75 -2.08
CA ILE A 99 4.20 -21.71 -1.19
C ILE A 99 4.59 -23.16 -0.87
N ASP A 100 5.79 -23.55 -1.27
CA ASP A 100 6.34 -24.91 -1.01
C ASP A 100 5.43 -26.04 -1.49
N GLY A 101 4.75 -25.83 -2.62
CA GLY A 101 3.83 -26.79 -3.21
C GLY A 101 2.41 -26.75 -2.64
N ILE A 102 2.14 -25.94 -1.62
CA ILE A 102 0.79 -25.72 -1.09
C ILE A 102 0.18 -24.54 -1.81
N ARG A 103 -0.94 -24.77 -2.51
CA ARG A 103 -1.63 -23.73 -3.26
C ARG A 103 -2.80 -23.14 -2.46
N TYR A 104 -2.81 -21.82 -2.38
CA TYR A 104 -3.86 -21.00 -1.81
C TYR A 104 -4.55 -20.26 -2.96
N ASN A 105 -5.77 -20.66 -3.27
CA ASN A 105 -6.55 -19.97 -4.30
C ASN A 105 -7.24 -18.76 -3.70
N LEU A 106 -7.28 -17.67 -4.46
CA LEU A 106 -8.12 -16.53 -4.14
C LEU A 106 -9.59 -16.91 -4.33
N ASN A 107 -10.46 -16.26 -3.59
CA ASN A 107 -11.91 -16.51 -3.59
C ASN A 107 -12.68 -15.25 -4.03
N GLU A 108 -14.00 -15.32 -3.99
CA GLU A 108 -14.87 -14.22 -4.41
C GLU A 108 -14.79 -12.96 -3.52
N GLU A 109 -14.17 -13.07 -2.34
CA GLU A 109 -13.97 -11.95 -1.42
C GLU A 109 -12.58 -11.32 -1.53
N SER A 110 -11.71 -11.93 -2.32
CA SER A 110 -10.33 -11.48 -2.46
C SER A 110 -10.25 -10.17 -3.23
N THR A 111 -9.53 -9.23 -2.66
CA THR A 111 -9.37 -7.87 -3.18
C THR A 111 -7.90 -7.49 -3.26
N ALA A 112 -7.61 -6.42 -3.99
CA ALA A 112 -6.29 -5.82 -4.10
C ALA A 112 -6.41 -4.32 -4.34
N ILE A 113 -5.38 -3.57 -3.95
CA ILE A 113 -5.14 -2.20 -4.37
C ILE A 113 -3.82 -2.17 -5.14
N ILE A 114 -3.79 -1.45 -6.24
CA ILE A 114 -2.56 -1.03 -6.90
C ILE A 114 -2.36 0.43 -6.59
N ASP A 115 -1.17 0.75 -6.12
CA ASP A 115 -0.68 2.11 -5.91
C ASP A 115 0.58 2.27 -6.75
N ASP A 116 0.45 2.98 -7.87
CA ASP A 116 1.57 3.28 -8.76
C ASP A 116 1.89 4.77 -8.66
N HIS A 117 3.09 5.10 -8.19
CA HIS A 117 3.47 6.48 -7.98
C HIS A 117 4.87 6.82 -8.51
N ARG A 118 5.04 8.08 -8.85
CA ARG A 118 6.32 8.69 -9.22
C ARG A 118 6.48 9.99 -8.46
N ALA A 119 7.65 10.19 -7.87
CA ALA A 119 7.88 11.35 -7.02
C ALA A 119 9.30 11.89 -7.11
N TYR A 120 9.41 13.19 -6.91
CA TYR A 120 10.66 13.87 -6.56
C TYR A 120 10.66 14.14 -5.06
N TYR A 121 11.09 13.15 -4.28
CA TYR A 121 11.08 13.25 -2.83
C TYR A 121 12.03 14.36 -2.31
N PRO A 122 11.69 15.02 -1.18
CA PRO A 122 12.64 15.82 -0.42
C PRO A 122 13.83 14.97 0.03
N TYR A 123 14.97 15.64 0.29
CA TYR A 123 16.17 14.96 0.81
C TYR A 123 15.90 14.16 2.09
N VAL A 124 15.07 14.71 2.98
CA VAL A 124 14.50 14.01 4.13
C VAL A 124 13.01 13.92 3.92
N SER A 125 12.49 12.71 3.87
CA SER A 125 11.06 12.47 3.71
C SER A 125 10.55 11.43 4.68
N HIS A 126 9.31 11.62 5.09
CA HIS A 126 8.57 10.73 5.96
C HIS A 126 7.12 10.64 5.51
N TYR A 127 6.53 9.44 5.61
CA TYR A 127 5.09 9.26 5.55
C TYR A 127 4.63 8.09 6.43
N ASP A 128 3.40 8.20 6.87
CA ASP A 128 2.61 7.14 7.45
C ASP A 128 1.46 6.82 6.50
N TRP A 129 1.16 5.56 6.34
CA TRP A 129 0.12 5.08 5.44
C TRP A 129 -0.65 3.93 6.07
N LEU A 130 -1.97 3.93 5.88
CA LEU A 130 -2.85 2.83 6.25
C LEU A 130 -3.86 2.59 5.14
N THR A 131 -4.07 1.32 4.81
CA THR A 131 -5.10 0.89 3.87
C THR A 131 -5.89 -0.29 4.40
N PHE A 132 -7.16 -0.29 4.08
CA PHE A 132 -8.06 -1.43 4.18
C PHE A 132 -8.60 -1.74 2.79
N MET A 133 -8.76 -3.02 2.49
CA MET A 133 -9.39 -3.50 1.28
C MET A 133 -10.16 -4.78 1.59
N GLY A 134 -11.45 -4.82 1.28
CA GLY A 134 -12.29 -5.96 1.61
C GLY A 134 -13.76 -5.69 1.39
N LYS A 135 -14.56 -6.08 2.34
CA LYS A 135 -15.99 -5.77 2.43
C LYS A 135 -16.26 -5.00 3.71
N ASP A 136 -17.22 -4.10 3.66
CA ASP A 136 -17.73 -3.42 4.82
C ASP A 136 -18.67 -4.32 5.65
N GLU A 137 -19.27 -3.78 6.68
CA GLU A 137 -20.22 -4.49 7.55
C GLU A 137 -21.50 -4.95 6.83
N ASN A 138 -21.85 -4.32 5.70
CA ASN A 138 -23.01 -4.64 4.88
C ASN A 138 -22.68 -5.74 3.85
N GLY A 139 -21.41 -6.13 3.71
CA GLY A 139 -20.91 -7.08 2.74
C GLY A 139 -20.61 -6.48 1.36
N ASP A 140 -20.62 -5.16 1.24
CA ASP A 140 -20.27 -4.46 0.01
C ASP A 140 -18.75 -4.27 -0.10
N PHE A 141 -18.23 -4.35 -1.31
CA PHE A 141 -16.81 -4.09 -1.56
C PHE A 141 -16.45 -2.65 -1.22
N PHE A 142 -15.44 -2.52 -0.38
CA PHE A 142 -15.01 -1.28 0.19
C PHE A 142 -13.49 -1.25 0.37
N ALA A 143 -12.88 -0.12 0.13
CA ALA A 143 -11.48 0.12 0.48
C ALA A 143 -11.25 1.59 0.84
N PHE A 144 -10.20 1.87 1.59
CA PHE A 144 -9.73 3.23 1.82
C PHE A 144 -8.21 3.32 1.75
N ASN A 145 -7.73 4.53 1.52
CA ASN A 145 -6.34 4.94 1.63
C ASN A 145 -6.23 6.14 2.55
N LEU A 146 -5.40 6.03 3.56
CA LEU A 146 -5.08 7.14 4.46
C LEU A 146 -3.57 7.34 4.49
N THR A 147 -3.14 8.58 4.32
CA THR A 147 -1.73 8.96 4.29
C THR A 147 -1.53 10.26 5.05
N GLU A 148 -0.56 10.28 5.96
CA GLU A 148 0.04 11.50 6.48
C GLU A 148 1.43 11.64 5.87
N ASN A 149 1.62 12.62 5.02
CA ASN A 149 2.86 12.88 4.32
C ASN A 149 3.29 14.35 4.43
N GLN A 150 4.39 14.70 3.78
CA GLN A 150 4.94 16.06 3.81
C GLN A 150 4.37 16.97 2.72
N SER A 151 3.09 16.83 2.35
CA SER A 151 2.43 17.79 1.47
C SER A 151 2.58 19.21 2.02
N THR A 152 2.93 20.16 1.16
CA THR A 152 3.02 21.58 1.54
C THR A 152 1.65 22.21 1.79
N ASN A 153 0.59 21.55 1.34
CA ASN A 153 -0.80 21.93 1.59
C ASN A 153 -1.66 20.66 1.69
N PRO A 154 -1.65 19.97 2.83
CA PRO A 154 -2.36 18.70 2.98
C PRO A 154 -3.89 18.85 2.95
N HIS A 155 -4.42 20.06 3.16
CA HIS A 155 -5.86 20.29 3.07
C HIS A 155 -6.38 20.11 1.64
N ASP A 156 -5.70 20.66 0.66
CA ASP A 156 -6.10 20.61 -0.74
C ASP A 156 -5.44 19.48 -1.52
N TYR A 157 -4.31 18.97 -1.01
CA TYR A 157 -3.49 17.95 -1.68
C TYR A 157 -3.09 16.85 -0.69
N ASN A 158 -3.96 15.87 -0.55
CA ASN A 158 -3.71 14.65 0.21
C ASN A 158 -4.17 13.42 -0.60
N GLU A 159 -3.86 12.23 -0.09
CA GLU A 159 -4.16 10.96 -0.75
C GLU A 159 -5.31 10.21 -0.05
N ASN A 160 -6.05 10.88 0.83
CA ASN A 160 -7.04 10.25 1.68
C ASN A 160 -8.36 10.11 0.94
N LEU A 161 -8.81 8.89 0.77
CA LEU A 161 -10.03 8.61 0.04
C LEU A 161 -10.61 7.23 0.36
N ILE A 162 -11.87 7.07 0.03
CA ILE A 162 -12.64 5.84 0.05
C ILE A 162 -12.89 5.39 -1.39
N TRP A 163 -12.74 4.11 -1.66
CA TRP A 163 -13.18 3.48 -2.90
C TRP A 163 -14.43 2.62 -2.64
N LEU A 164 -15.44 2.89 -3.44
CA LEU A 164 -16.66 2.09 -3.52
C LEU A 164 -16.85 1.61 -4.96
N PRO A 165 -17.71 0.63 -5.21
CA PRO A 165 -18.03 0.23 -6.57
C PRO A 165 -18.47 1.43 -7.42
N ASN A 166 -17.66 1.74 -8.46
CA ASN A 166 -17.89 2.82 -9.43
C ASN A 166 -17.91 4.25 -8.89
N ARG A 167 -17.46 4.50 -7.67
CA ARG A 167 -17.31 5.85 -7.11
C ARG A 167 -16.15 5.93 -6.10
N THR A 168 -15.75 7.14 -5.80
CA THR A 168 -14.81 7.46 -4.74
C THR A 168 -15.38 8.58 -3.87
N SER A 169 -15.00 8.63 -2.59
CA SER A 169 -15.30 9.72 -1.68
C SER A 169 -13.99 10.23 -1.09
N LEU A 170 -13.82 11.53 -1.04
CA LEU A 170 -12.59 12.12 -0.50
C LEU A 170 -12.66 12.15 1.04
N LEU A 171 -11.50 12.02 1.66
CA LEU A 171 -11.34 12.16 3.09
C LEU A 171 -10.42 13.34 3.41
N PRO A 172 -10.62 13.99 4.56
CA PRO A 172 -9.75 15.08 5.00
C PRO A 172 -8.33 14.57 5.34
N PRO A 173 -7.37 15.49 5.57
CA PRO A 173 -6.08 15.16 6.15
C PRO A 173 -6.25 14.46 7.49
N VAL A 174 -5.51 13.39 7.69
CA VAL A 174 -5.48 12.60 8.92
C VAL A 174 -4.17 12.78 9.66
N THR A 175 -4.17 12.44 10.94
CA THR A 175 -2.98 12.39 11.79
C THR A 175 -2.85 11.00 12.41
N PHE A 176 -1.64 10.45 12.38
CA PHE A 176 -1.29 9.15 12.93
C PHE A 176 -0.64 9.32 14.31
N PHE A 177 -1.40 9.03 15.36
CA PHE A 177 -0.88 8.95 16.72
C PHE A 177 -0.40 7.53 17.00
N LYS A 178 0.91 7.35 17.07
CA LYS A 178 1.52 6.04 17.35
C LYS A 178 1.63 5.86 18.85
N THR A 179 0.80 4.98 19.42
CA THR A 179 0.71 4.72 20.85
C THR A 179 1.21 3.31 21.18
N GLY A 180 1.87 3.19 22.34
CA GLY A 180 2.45 1.93 22.77
C GLY A 180 3.76 1.60 22.04
N LYS A 181 4.82 1.32 22.81
CA LYS A 181 6.08 0.81 22.25
C LYS A 181 6.02 -0.70 22.31
N ALA A 182 6.24 -1.37 21.19
CA ALA A 182 6.45 -2.80 21.19
C ALA A 182 7.64 -3.14 22.07
N SER A 183 7.50 -4.15 22.91
CA SER A 183 8.64 -4.84 23.47
C SER A 183 9.57 -5.24 22.32
N ARG A 184 10.87 -5.17 22.55
CA ARG A 184 11.92 -5.42 21.55
C ARG A 184 11.59 -6.61 20.66
N PHE A 185 11.40 -6.35 19.37
CA PHE A 185 11.40 -7.39 18.37
C PHE A 185 12.82 -7.97 18.24
N HIS A 186 12.97 -9.11 17.59
CA HIS A 186 14.24 -9.85 17.44
C HIS A 186 15.44 -8.99 17.00
N ASP A 187 15.23 -7.82 16.42
CA ASP A 187 16.29 -6.89 16.01
C ASP A 187 16.64 -5.83 17.08
N GLY A 188 16.04 -5.89 18.25
CA GLY A 188 16.31 -5.01 19.38
C GLY A 188 15.78 -3.56 19.23
N LYS A 189 14.94 -3.28 18.22
CA LYS A 189 14.46 -1.93 17.93
C LYS A 189 13.02 -1.74 18.38
N GLU A 190 12.72 -0.55 18.88
CA GLU A 190 11.37 -0.19 19.32
C GLU A 190 10.43 -0.07 18.13
N LYS A 191 9.21 -0.60 18.27
CA LYS A 191 8.11 -0.45 17.31
C LYS A 191 6.87 0.02 18.06
N PHE A 192 5.99 0.73 17.37
CA PHE A 192 4.69 1.10 17.92
C PHE A 192 3.71 -0.08 17.77
N LEU A 193 2.99 -0.40 18.85
CA LEU A 193 2.03 -1.51 18.87
C LEU A 193 0.69 -1.15 18.23
N SER A 194 0.30 0.11 18.33
CA SER A 194 -0.95 0.60 17.79
C SER A 194 -0.82 2.01 17.24
N TRP A 195 -1.67 2.29 16.27
CA TRP A 195 -1.88 3.64 15.74
C TRP A 195 -3.32 4.04 15.98
N HIS A 196 -3.53 5.26 16.45
CA HIS A 196 -4.83 5.92 16.44
C HIS A 196 -4.81 6.96 15.32
N ILE A 197 -5.69 6.80 14.34
CA ILE A 197 -5.75 7.63 13.16
C ILE A 197 -7.04 8.42 13.18
N VAL A 198 -6.93 9.73 13.18
CA VAL A 198 -8.08 10.64 13.26
C VAL A 198 -7.91 11.81 12.30
N ASP A 199 -9.03 12.42 11.98
CA ASP A 199 -9.09 13.75 11.35
C ASP A 199 -9.74 14.78 12.30
N ARG A 200 -9.68 16.05 11.93
CA ARG A 200 -10.26 17.12 12.75
C ARG A 200 -11.77 17.32 12.60
N TYR A 201 -12.41 16.66 11.64
CA TYR A 201 -13.83 16.81 11.33
C TYR A 201 -14.68 15.65 11.85
N GLY A 202 -14.03 14.61 12.40
CA GLY A 202 -14.70 13.40 12.90
C GLY A 202 -15.17 12.46 11.79
N MET A 203 -14.56 12.54 10.61
CA MET A 203 -14.84 11.61 9.51
C MET A 203 -14.01 10.34 9.60
N VAL A 204 -12.91 10.35 10.32
CA VAL A 204 -12.01 9.21 10.52
C VAL A 204 -11.69 9.08 12.01
N ASP A 205 -11.98 7.90 12.55
CA ASP A 205 -11.59 7.51 13.91
C ASP A 205 -11.29 6.01 13.91
N LEU A 206 -10.01 5.66 13.84
CA LEU A 206 -9.53 4.31 13.64
C LEU A 206 -8.43 3.94 14.63
N GLU A 207 -8.62 2.79 15.29
CA GLU A 207 -7.59 2.13 16.08
C GLU A 207 -7.02 0.95 15.28
N TYR A 208 -5.72 1.01 14.98
CA TYR A 208 -5.00 -0.02 14.26
C TYR A 208 -3.99 -0.72 15.17
N GLN A 209 -4.26 -1.97 15.51
CA GLN A 209 -3.40 -2.80 16.34
C GLN A 209 -2.46 -3.63 15.48
N ILE A 210 -1.17 -3.36 15.56
CA ILE A 210 -0.14 -4.05 14.78
C ILE A 210 0.10 -5.45 15.36
N THR A 211 -0.03 -6.48 14.54
CA THR A 211 0.21 -7.88 14.89
C THR A 211 1.50 -8.44 14.29
N SER A 212 1.95 -7.89 13.18
CA SER A 212 3.19 -8.28 12.51
C SER A 212 3.82 -7.10 11.79
N THR A 213 5.14 -7.12 11.65
CA THR A 213 5.87 -6.06 10.93
C THR A 213 7.04 -6.65 10.16
N TYR A 214 7.13 -6.24 8.90
CA TYR A 214 8.34 -6.34 8.12
C TYR A 214 9.13 -5.03 8.22
N ALA A 215 10.45 -5.12 8.40
CA ALA A 215 11.31 -3.96 8.51
C ALA A 215 12.47 -4.03 7.51
N ASN A 216 12.62 -3.01 6.71
CA ASN A 216 13.79 -2.79 5.86
C ASN A 216 14.53 -1.54 6.35
N ARG A 217 15.82 -1.70 6.64
CA ARG A 217 16.67 -0.62 7.14
C ARG A 217 18.02 -0.68 6.48
N ALA A 218 18.40 0.43 5.91
CA ALA A 218 19.76 0.65 5.44
C ALA A 218 20.23 2.04 5.92
N ASN A 219 21.49 2.14 6.28
CA ASN A 219 22.10 3.40 6.69
C ASN A 219 23.50 3.48 6.08
N ALA A 220 23.67 4.44 5.21
CA ALA A 220 24.95 4.89 4.69
C ALA A 220 25.21 6.32 5.17
N LEU A 221 26.46 6.79 5.08
CA LEU A 221 26.85 8.12 5.59
C LEU A 221 25.94 9.26 5.08
N VAL A 222 25.52 9.18 3.82
CA VAL A 222 24.74 10.25 3.15
C VAL A 222 23.28 9.84 2.88
N ALA A 223 22.93 8.58 3.01
CA ALA A 223 21.60 8.08 2.71
C ALA A 223 21.13 7.08 3.76
N SER A 224 19.86 7.08 4.08
CA SER A 224 19.25 6.09 4.97
C SER A 224 17.82 5.81 4.61
N ILE A 225 17.39 4.57 4.86
CA ILE A 225 15.99 4.16 4.78
C ILE A 225 15.60 3.45 6.06
N GLN A 226 14.45 3.79 6.59
CA GLN A 226 13.72 3.04 7.61
C GLN A 226 12.32 2.84 7.05
N TYR A 227 11.98 1.61 6.74
CA TYR A 227 10.70 1.26 6.13
C TYR A 227 10.10 0.07 6.86
N PHE A 228 8.92 0.28 7.40
CA PHE A 228 8.15 -0.71 8.11
C PHE A 228 6.84 -0.94 7.36
N VAL A 229 6.61 -2.18 6.95
CA VAL A 229 5.29 -2.64 6.51
C VAL A 229 4.66 -3.38 7.66
N THR A 230 3.49 -2.94 8.08
CA THR A 230 2.79 -3.49 9.24
C THR A 230 1.51 -4.19 8.79
N PHE A 231 1.18 -5.27 9.47
CA PHE A 231 -0.08 -6.00 9.29
C PHE A 231 -0.78 -6.02 10.64
N GLY A 232 -2.08 -5.78 10.66
CA GLY A 232 -2.78 -5.65 11.92
C GLY A 232 -4.28 -5.71 11.82
N ARG A 233 -4.91 -5.41 12.95
CA ARG A 233 -6.35 -5.41 13.16
C ARG A 233 -6.85 -3.99 13.31
N LEU A 234 -7.92 -3.70 12.59
CA LEU A 234 -8.53 -2.38 12.50
C LEU A 234 -9.88 -2.37 13.19
N ASN A 235 -10.11 -1.35 14.01
CA ASN A 235 -11.39 -1.05 14.64
C ASN A 235 -11.70 0.43 14.46
N GLY A 236 -12.98 0.81 14.50
CA GLY A 236 -13.41 2.19 14.37
C GLY A 236 -14.23 2.43 13.12
N PHE A 237 -14.13 3.62 12.52
CA PHE A 237 -14.96 3.96 11.38
C PHE A 237 -14.33 5.01 10.46
N VAL A 238 -14.86 5.07 9.25
CA VAL A 238 -14.72 6.20 8.32
C VAL A 238 -16.10 6.64 7.84
N LEU A 239 -16.26 7.94 7.56
CA LEU A 239 -17.48 8.52 7.00
C LEU A 239 -17.24 8.96 5.56
N GLU A 240 -18.23 8.76 4.69
CA GLU A 240 -18.27 9.41 3.39
C GLU A 240 -18.70 10.89 3.54
N GLU A 241 -18.55 11.67 2.49
CA GLU A 241 -18.96 13.08 2.47
C GLU A 241 -20.46 13.30 2.76
N ASP A 242 -21.31 12.33 2.44
CA ASP A 242 -22.75 12.37 2.71
C ASP A 242 -23.12 11.89 4.13
N GLY A 243 -22.12 11.53 4.96
CA GLY A 243 -22.29 11.02 6.31
C GLY A 243 -22.52 9.51 6.42
N THR A 244 -22.48 8.77 5.32
CA THR A 244 -22.57 7.30 5.36
C THR A 244 -21.39 6.76 6.13
N LYS A 245 -21.66 5.93 7.14
CA LYS A 245 -20.67 5.38 8.07
C LYS A 245 -20.29 3.96 7.69
N HIS A 246 -18.99 3.69 7.61
CA HIS A 246 -18.42 2.35 7.45
C HIS A 246 -17.66 1.98 8.72
N GLU A 247 -18.14 0.97 9.42
CA GLU A 247 -17.53 0.49 10.67
C GLU A 247 -16.60 -0.70 10.45
N PHE A 248 -15.56 -0.77 11.25
CA PHE A 248 -14.59 -1.86 11.24
C PHE A 248 -14.52 -2.52 12.61
N LYS A 249 -14.61 -3.85 12.62
CA LYS A 249 -14.46 -4.66 13.83
C LYS A 249 -13.48 -5.80 13.54
N ASP A 250 -12.30 -5.71 14.11
CA ASP A 250 -11.22 -6.71 13.95
C ASP A 250 -10.87 -6.99 12.47
N ALA A 251 -11.00 -5.97 11.60
CA ALA A 251 -10.72 -6.07 10.18
C ALA A 251 -9.21 -6.12 9.92
N LEU A 252 -8.80 -6.86 8.87
CA LEU A 252 -7.38 -6.90 8.48
C LEU A 252 -7.01 -5.64 7.70
N ALA A 253 -5.91 -5.02 8.09
CA ALA A 253 -5.39 -3.84 7.41
C ALA A 253 -3.87 -3.92 7.26
N VAL A 254 -3.34 -3.10 6.36
CA VAL A 254 -1.91 -2.95 6.08
C VAL A 254 -1.53 -1.50 6.26
N GLY A 255 -0.41 -1.27 6.97
CA GLY A 255 0.12 0.07 7.18
C GLY A 255 1.61 0.16 6.86
N GLU A 256 2.07 1.37 6.62
CA GLU A 256 3.48 1.67 6.39
C GLU A 256 3.93 2.86 7.23
N ASP A 257 5.15 2.78 7.73
CA ASP A 257 5.89 3.88 8.33
C ASP A 257 7.23 3.96 7.60
N LYS A 258 7.46 5.03 6.89
CA LYS A 258 8.67 5.16 6.07
C LYS A 258 9.36 6.50 6.30
N SER A 259 10.64 6.42 6.57
CA SER A 259 11.54 7.57 6.63
C SER A 259 12.71 7.36 5.69
N LEU A 260 12.99 8.37 4.90
CA LEU A 260 14.06 8.39 3.91
C LEU A 260 14.98 9.61 4.15
N ARG A 261 16.27 9.40 3.92
CA ARG A 261 17.26 10.45 3.69
C ARG A 261 18.08 10.03 2.47
N LEU A 262 17.99 10.80 1.39
CA LEU A 262 18.58 10.50 0.07
C LEU A 262 19.87 11.32 -0.15
#